data_ac11ce268b6b342c9abc8c23e3159f68
#
_entry.id   ac11ce268b6b342c9abc8c23e3159f68
#
_cell.length_a   1.000
_cell.length_b   1.000
_cell.length_c   1.000
_cell.angle_alpha   90.00
_cell.angle_beta   90.00
_cell.angle_gamma   90.00
#
_symmetry.space_group_name_H-M   'P 1'
#
loop_
_entity.id
_entity.type
_entity.pdbx_description
1 polymer ?
#
loop_
_entity_poly.entity_id
_entity_poly.type
_entity_poly.pdbx_seq_one_letter_code
_entity_poly.pdbx_strand_id
1 'polypeptide(L)'
;NIKKICKNIKVIKHLGRANYHSLLYYIGKNKKGFCMGNSSSGIKETVFFNCPTLNIGIRQNSRLKPKNVVDVKANKNHIIKKINKLNNYKVFKNPYRLSSKFKEIPNEIIKKILRNNLKFKKCTI
;
A
#
# COMPACT_ATOMS: atom_id res chain seq x y z
N ASN A 1 -17.80 -17.09 -13.35
CA ASN A 1 -17.34 -15.95 -14.14
C ASN A 1 -17.96 -14.67 -13.60
N ILE A 2 -17.15 -13.83 -12.94
CA ILE A 2 -17.58 -12.61 -12.20
C ILE A 2 -18.36 -11.64 -13.11
N LYS A 3 -17.99 -11.51 -14.38
CA LYS A 3 -18.70 -10.64 -15.34
C LYS A 3 -20.15 -11.06 -15.60
N LYS A 4 -20.49 -12.35 -15.41
CA LYS A 4 -21.88 -12.82 -15.54
C LYS A 4 -22.75 -12.38 -14.37
N ILE A 5 -22.15 -12.13 -13.19
CA ILE A 5 -22.87 -11.80 -11.97
C ILE A 5 -23.04 -10.28 -11.82
N CYS A 6 -22.10 -9.48 -12.34
CA CYS A 6 -22.15 -8.02 -12.17
C CYS A 6 -21.72 -7.32 -13.47
N LYS A 7 -22.66 -6.63 -14.10
CA LYS A 7 -22.44 -5.92 -15.39
C LYS A 7 -21.47 -4.75 -15.29
N ASN A 8 -21.28 -4.17 -14.10
CA ASN A 8 -20.45 -2.99 -13.89
C ASN A 8 -18.99 -3.31 -13.51
N ILE A 9 -18.57 -4.59 -13.63
CA ILE A 9 -17.20 -4.99 -13.35
C ILE A 9 -16.35 -4.90 -14.62
N LYS A 10 -15.28 -4.09 -14.55
CA LYS A 10 -14.22 -4.07 -15.55
C LYS A 10 -13.08 -4.98 -15.10
N VAL A 11 -12.78 -6.00 -15.89
CA VAL A 11 -11.65 -6.91 -15.64
C VAL A 11 -10.48 -6.50 -16.52
N ILE A 12 -9.34 -6.17 -15.88
CA ILE A 12 -8.10 -5.79 -16.54
C ILE A 12 -7.04 -6.81 -16.15
N LYS A 13 -6.46 -7.50 -17.12
CA LYS A 13 -5.47 -8.56 -16.89
C LYS A 13 -4.16 -7.99 -16.32
N HIS A 14 -3.72 -6.85 -16.82
CA HIS A 14 -2.50 -6.17 -16.39
C HIS A 14 -2.61 -4.67 -16.66
N LEU A 15 -2.52 -3.86 -15.61
CA LEU A 15 -2.60 -2.40 -15.70
C LEU A 15 -1.27 -1.73 -16.07
N GLY A 16 -0.17 -2.37 -15.71
CA GLY A 16 1.13 -1.73 -15.67
C GLY A 16 1.28 -0.74 -14.50
N ARG A 17 2.51 -0.42 -14.14
CA ARG A 17 2.81 0.40 -12.96
C ARG A 17 2.26 1.82 -13.08
N ALA A 18 2.46 2.46 -14.23
CA ALA A 18 2.03 3.84 -14.44
C ALA A 18 0.51 4.01 -14.31
N ASN A 19 -0.26 3.16 -14.99
CA ASN A 19 -1.72 3.20 -14.94
C ASN A 19 -2.25 2.83 -13.54
N TYR A 20 -1.61 1.88 -12.86
CA TYR A 20 -1.97 1.53 -11.49
C TYR A 20 -1.77 2.71 -10.53
N HIS A 21 -0.63 3.39 -10.58
CA HIS A 21 -0.38 4.58 -9.76
C HIS A 21 -1.33 5.74 -10.13
N SER A 22 -1.62 5.94 -11.41
CA SER A 22 -2.59 6.94 -11.86
C SER A 22 -3.99 6.67 -11.32
N LEU A 23 -4.40 5.39 -11.27
CA LEU A 23 -5.67 4.99 -10.67
C LEU A 23 -5.70 5.27 -9.16
N LEU A 24 -4.63 4.93 -8.43
CA LEU A 24 -4.52 5.22 -6.99
C LEU A 24 -4.57 6.73 -6.73
N TYR A 25 -3.87 7.52 -7.55
CA TYR A 25 -3.89 8.98 -7.48
C TYR A 25 -5.30 9.53 -7.73
N TYR A 26 -5.99 9.04 -8.76
CA TYR A 26 -7.35 9.44 -9.07
C TYR A 26 -8.31 9.17 -7.90
N ILE A 27 -8.24 7.98 -7.30
CA ILE A 27 -9.05 7.60 -6.14
C ILE A 27 -8.77 8.55 -4.96
N GLY A 28 -7.51 8.75 -4.63
CA GLY A 28 -7.11 9.57 -3.48
C GLY A 28 -7.45 11.05 -3.65
N LYS A 29 -7.25 11.61 -4.86
CA LYS A 29 -7.56 13.00 -5.19
C LYS A 29 -9.06 13.30 -5.14
N ASN A 30 -9.87 12.43 -5.74
CA ASN A 30 -11.31 12.64 -5.85
C ASN A 30 -12.08 12.14 -4.61
N LYS A 31 -11.41 11.48 -3.67
CA LYS A 31 -12.02 10.86 -2.48
C LYS A 31 -13.18 9.92 -2.81
N LYS A 32 -13.12 9.30 -3.98
CA LYS A 32 -14.12 8.35 -4.48
C LYS A 32 -13.48 6.99 -4.70
N GLY A 33 -13.91 6.01 -3.93
CA GLY A 33 -13.40 4.64 -4.03
C GLY A 33 -12.27 4.31 -3.04
N PHE A 34 -11.75 3.12 -3.15
CA PHE A 34 -10.71 2.56 -2.28
C PHE A 34 -10.03 1.38 -2.98
N CYS A 35 -8.85 1.02 -2.52
CA CYS A 35 -8.16 -0.21 -2.89
C CYS A 35 -8.60 -1.35 -1.97
N MET A 36 -8.81 -2.56 -2.49
CA MET A 36 -9.17 -3.72 -1.70
C MET A 36 -8.36 -4.94 -2.13
N GLY A 37 -7.79 -5.65 -1.17
CA GLY A 37 -7.02 -6.87 -1.43
C GLY A 37 -6.07 -7.21 -0.28
N ASN A 38 -5.12 -8.11 -0.56
CA ASN A 38 -4.09 -8.53 0.41
C ASN A 38 -2.67 -8.32 -0.13
N SER A 39 -2.50 -7.48 -1.13
CA SER A 39 -1.20 -7.16 -1.71
C SER A 39 -0.40 -6.21 -0.82
N SER A 40 0.92 -6.35 -0.81
CA SER A 40 1.82 -5.39 -0.16
C SER A 40 1.77 -4.00 -0.77
N SER A 41 1.43 -3.88 -2.05
CA SER A 41 1.18 -2.62 -2.73
C SER A 41 0.06 -1.82 -2.05
N GLY A 42 -1.02 -2.49 -1.63
CA GLY A 42 -2.11 -1.89 -0.86
C GLY A 42 -1.68 -1.28 0.48
N ILE A 43 -0.50 -1.63 1.00
CA ILE A 43 0.06 -1.05 2.22
C ILE A 43 1.12 0.00 1.91
N LYS A 44 2.06 -0.32 1.01
CA LYS A 44 3.25 0.50 0.78
C LYS A 44 3.00 1.65 -0.20
N GLU A 45 2.17 1.45 -1.22
CA GLU A 45 2.02 2.39 -2.33
C GLU A 45 0.79 3.29 -2.17
N THR A 46 -0.33 2.76 -1.71
CA THR A 46 -1.60 3.51 -1.62
C THR A 46 -1.53 4.75 -0.74
N VAL A 47 -0.67 4.75 0.28
CA VAL A 47 -0.49 5.89 1.19
C VAL A 47 0.13 7.12 0.51
N PHE A 48 0.98 6.93 -0.51
CA PHE A 48 1.57 8.04 -1.26
C PHE A 48 0.53 8.82 -2.06
N PHE A 49 -0.57 8.16 -2.38
CA PHE A 49 -1.68 8.72 -3.15
C PHE A 49 -2.90 9.07 -2.28
N ASN A 50 -2.81 8.95 -0.95
CA ASN A 50 -3.95 9.07 -0.04
C ASN A 50 -5.13 8.16 -0.41
N CYS A 51 -4.86 7.02 -1.04
CA CYS A 51 -5.88 6.07 -1.43
C CYS A 51 -6.24 5.16 -0.24
N PRO A 52 -7.50 5.15 0.23
CA PRO A 52 -7.91 4.24 1.30
C PRO A 52 -7.77 2.80 0.87
N THR A 53 -7.45 1.92 1.81
CA THR A 53 -7.23 0.51 1.50
C THR A 53 -7.88 -0.40 2.53
N LEU A 54 -8.62 -1.39 2.05
CA LEU A 54 -9.06 -2.54 2.83
C LEU A 54 -8.08 -3.70 2.62
N ASN A 55 -7.31 -4.01 3.66
CA ASN A 55 -6.43 -5.17 3.66
C ASN A 55 -7.20 -6.40 4.17
N ILE A 56 -7.43 -7.37 3.29
CA ILE A 56 -8.24 -8.56 3.60
C ILE A 56 -7.35 -9.69 4.12
N GLY A 57 -7.72 -10.23 5.27
CA GLY A 57 -7.06 -11.38 5.89
C GLY A 57 -5.75 -11.04 6.58
N ILE A 58 -4.94 -12.06 6.85
CA ILE A 58 -3.79 -11.98 7.77
C ILE A 58 -2.42 -11.87 7.09
N ARG A 59 -2.36 -11.96 5.77
CA ARG A 59 -1.07 -12.02 5.01
C ARG A 59 -0.13 -10.86 5.32
N GLN A 60 -0.65 -9.72 5.74
CA GLN A 60 0.12 -8.50 5.98
C GLN A 60 0.20 -8.12 7.47
N ASN A 61 -0.10 -9.04 8.39
CA ASN A 61 -0.25 -8.72 9.82
C ASN A 61 1.02 -8.13 10.48
N SER A 62 2.20 -8.64 10.16
CA SER A 62 3.46 -8.19 10.76
C SER A 62 4.05 -6.91 10.14
N ARG A 63 3.37 -6.32 9.15
CA ARG A 63 3.89 -5.13 8.48
C ARG A 63 3.43 -3.85 9.14
N LEU A 64 4.32 -2.85 9.17
CA LEU A 64 3.93 -1.47 9.50
C LEU A 64 2.84 -1.01 8.53
N LYS A 65 1.71 -0.57 9.07
CA LYS A 65 0.55 -0.14 8.30
C LYS A 65 0.29 1.35 8.48
N PRO A 66 0.19 2.10 7.40
CA PRO A 66 -0.22 3.49 7.46
C PRO A 66 -1.71 3.60 7.79
N LYS A 67 -2.14 4.78 8.26
CA LYS A 67 -3.52 5.03 8.72
C LYS A 67 -4.59 4.91 7.64
N ASN A 68 -4.22 4.95 6.35
CA ASN A 68 -5.14 4.71 5.24
C ASN A 68 -5.49 3.23 5.04
N VAL A 69 -4.83 2.32 5.75
CA VAL A 69 -5.06 0.88 5.65
C VAL A 69 -5.91 0.39 6.81
N VAL A 70 -7.02 -0.25 6.49
CA VAL A 70 -7.92 -0.87 7.45
C VAL A 70 -7.92 -2.38 7.26
N ASP A 71 -7.53 -3.12 8.30
CA ASP A 71 -7.58 -4.59 8.28
C ASP A 71 -9.01 -5.09 8.40
N VAL A 72 -9.35 -6.07 7.58
CA VAL A 72 -10.64 -6.75 7.63
C VAL A 72 -10.47 -8.25 7.56
N LYS A 73 -11.29 -8.98 8.32
CA LYS A 73 -11.39 -10.43 8.19
C LYS A 73 -11.96 -10.78 6.80
N ALA A 74 -11.57 -11.92 6.24
CA ALA A 74 -12.10 -12.44 4.99
C ALA A 74 -13.55 -12.95 5.18
N ASN A 75 -14.43 -12.05 5.57
CA ASN A 75 -15.83 -12.31 5.86
C ASN A 75 -16.68 -11.21 5.23
N LYS A 76 -17.73 -11.57 4.50
CA LYS A 76 -18.63 -10.67 3.77
C LYS A 76 -19.16 -9.54 4.66
N ASN A 77 -19.73 -9.88 5.81
CA ASN A 77 -20.38 -8.89 6.69
C ASN A 77 -19.35 -7.91 7.26
N HIS A 78 -18.15 -8.40 7.62
CA HIS A 78 -17.09 -7.54 8.13
C HIS A 78 -16.57 -6.59 7.05
N ILE A 79 -16.40 -7.08 5.82
CA ILE A 79 -15.98 -6.27 4.65
C ILE A 79 -17.01 -5.15 4.42
N ILE A 80 -18.29 -5.48 4.29
CA ILE A 80 -19.38 -4.49 4.06
C ILE A 80 -19.40 -3.44 5.17
N LYS A 81 -19.36 -3.85 6.44
CA LYS A 81 -19.32 -2.93 7.58
C LYS A 81 -18.15 -1.95 7.51
N LYS A 82 -16.98 -2.41 7.04
CA LYS A 82 -15.80 -1.55 6.92
C LYS A 82 -15.82 -0.65 5.70
N ILE A 83 -16.38 -1.09 4.58
CA ILE A 83 -16.59 -0.25 3.38
C ILE A 83 -17.41 0.99 3.74
N ASN A 84 -18.52 0.81 4.45
CA ASN A 84 -19.39 1.92 4.85
C ASN A 84 -18.67 2.97 5.73
N LYS A 85 -17.61 2.56 6.45
CA LYS A 85 -16.79 3.48 7.26
C LYS A 85 -15.70 4.20 6.46
N LEU A 86 -15.35 3.73 5.26
CA LEU A 86 -14.30 4.34 4.44
C LEU A 86 -14.76 5.61 3.72
N ASN A 87 -16.05 5.84 3.59
CA ASN A 87 -16.59 6.98 2.82
C ASN A 87 -16.25 8.37 3.40
N ASN A 88 -15.75 8.44 4.65
CA ASN A 88 -15.44 9.67 5.38
C ASN A 88 -13.96 9.78 5.79
N TYR A 89 -13.02 9.31 4.97
CA TYR A 89 -11.62 9.38 5.33
C TYR A 89 -11.00 10.78 5.08
N LYS A 90 -10.06 11.13 5.96
CA LYS A 90 -9.23 12.35 5.85
C LYS A 90 -7.89 12.03 5.19
N VAL A 91 -7.13 13.05 4.82
CA VAL A 91 -5.74 12.90 4.36
C VAL A 91 -4.90 12.22 5.45
N PHE A 92 -4.14 11.21 5.08
CA PHE A 92 -3.35 10.39 6.01
C PHE A 92 -1.88 10.80 6.02
N LYS A 93 -1.29 10.83 7.21
CA LYS A 93 0.17 10.98 7.36
C LYS A 93 0.85 9.71 6.85
N ASN A 94 1.79 9.85 5.92
CA ASN A 94 2.55 8.73 5.38
C ASN A 94 3.71 8.36 6.33
N PRO A 95 3.67 7.18 7.00
CA PRO A 95 4.72 6.75 7.91
C PRO A 95 6.04 6.37 7.21
N TYR A 96 5.99 6.13 5.90
CA TYR A 96 7.18 5.83 5.09
C TYR A 96 7.85 7.08 4.54
N ARG A 97 7.28 8.26 4.76
CA ARG A 97 7.89 9.52 4.37
C ARG A 97 8.97 9.85 5.40
N LEU A 98 10.21 9.65 5.03
CA LEU A 98 11.34 10.03 5.85
C LEU A 98 11.25 11.55 6.15
N SER A 99 11.39 11.93 7.41
CA SER A 99 11.60 13.34 7.75
C SER A 99 12.92 13.81 7.14
N SER A 100 13.10 15.11 6.96
CA SER A 100 14.36 15.67 6.42
C SER A 100 15.59 15.16 7.21
N LYS A 101 15.46 14.95 8.51
CA LYS A 101 16.50 14.35 9.37
C LYS A 101 16.91 12.93 8.97
N PHE A 102 16.02 12.14 8.34
CA PHE A 102 16.31 10.76 7.93
C PHE A 102 16.84 10.64 6.49
N LYS A 103 16.83 11.72 5.71
CA LYS A 103 17.41 11.68 4.35
C LYS A 103 18.92 11.44 4.35
N GLU A 104 19.59 11.79 5.43
CA GLU A 104 21.04 11.62 5.60
C GLU A 104 21.43 10.24 6.13
N ILE A 105 20.54 9.53 6.80
CA ILE A 105 20.82 8.21 7.40
C ILE A 105 21.34 7.18 6.38
N PRO A 106 20.78 7.02 5.16
CA PRO A 106 21.34 6.10 4.19
C PRO A 106 22.79 6.44 3.83
N ASN A 107 23.09 7.72 3.65
CA ASN A 107 24.46 8.17 3.36
C ASN A 107 25.41 7.93 4.53
N GLU A 108 24.97 8.15 5.77
CA GLU A 108 25.73 7.86 6.98
C GLU A 108 26.01 6.37 7.14
N ILE A 109 25.01 5.51 6.90
CA ILE A 109 25.17 4.06 6.94
C ILE A 109 26.14 3.61 5.87
N ILE A 110 26.02 4.09 4.64
CA ILE A 110 26.93 3.78 3.52
C ILE A 110 28.35 4.20 3.88
N LYS A 111 28.56 5.45 4.37
CA LYS A 111 29.86 5.95 4.82
C LYS A 111 30.46 5.07 5.90
N LYS A 112 29.66 4.63 6.88
CA LYS A 112 30.10 3.75 7.97
C LYS A 112 30.50 2.36 7.46
N ILE A 113 29.74 1.79 6.52
CA ILE A 113 30.08 0.53 5.86
C ILE A 113 31.39 0.63 5.09
N LEU A 114 31.57 1.69 4.31
CA LEU A 114 32.78 1.93 3.52
C LEU A 114 34.01 2.15 4.42
N ARG A 115 33.88 2.89 5.54
CA ARG A 115 34.97 3.15 6.50
C ARG A 115 35.40 1.87 7.24
N ASN A 116 34.46 0.97 7.51
CA ASN A 116 34.73 -0.26 8.29
C ASN A 116 35.22 -1.43 7.43
N ASN A 117 35.51 -1.24 6.13
CA ASN A 117 36.00 -2.31 5.24
C ASN A 117 35.24 -3.63 5.40
N LEU A 118 33.90 -3.58 5.51
CA LEU A 118 33.09 -4.76 5.61
C LEU A 118 33.21 -5.55 4.32
N LYS A 119 34.06 -6.58 4.34
CA LYS A 119 34.15 -7.58 3.26
C LYS A 119 32.81 -8.33 3.19
N PHE A 120 31.98 -7.99 2.23
CA PHE A 120 30.83 -8.82 1.91
C PHE A 120 31.34 -10.16 1.37
N LYS A 121 31.12 -11.25 2.08
CA LYS A 121 31.25 -12.59 1.51
C LYS A 121 30.24 -12.68 0.36
N LYS A 122 30.72 -12.88 -0.87
CA LYS A 122 29.85 -13.27 -1.98
C LYS A 122 29.13 -14.56 -1.58
N CYS A 123 27.81 -14.50 -1.42
CA CYS A 123 27.00 -15.70 -1.44
C CYS A 123 27.06 -16.24 -2.88
N THR A 124 27.81 -17.26 -3.12
CA THR A 124 27.67 -18.11 -4.31
C THR A 124 26.40 -18.93 -4.10
N ILE A 125 25.45 -18.73 -5.01
CA ILE A 125 24.25 -19.56 -5.18
C ILE A 125 24.69 -20.85 -5.87
#